data_89c503c0cc7b7eddc9e4b54e9ae59d17
#
_entry.id   89c503c0cc7b7eddc9e4b54e9ae59d17
#
_cell.length_a   1.000
_cell.length_b   1.000
_cell.length_c   1.000
_cell.angle_alpha   90.00
_cell.angle_beta   90.00
_cell.angle_gamma   90.00
#
_symmetry.space_group_name_H-M   'P 1'
#
loop_
_entity.id
_entity.type
_entity.pdbx_description
1 polymer ?
#
loop_
_entity_poly.entity_id
_entity_poly.type
_entity_poly.pdbx_seq_one_letter_code
_entity_poly.pdbx_strand_id
1 'polypeptide(L)'
;MASVPIIVPLPQPAYASLNKAWRWFLRRILLIFSLSILTLLVITALFAPWIAPHDGKGIGAKLDEKNTPLFWMDSIMVQKTVVEGFPEEQQTKISLSRARNLAAGNKILDLSGRPLTREQVEAGTEIQHLIRPAGTTKYLLGTDHLGRDLLSRIIWGARISLVVAGVTLLVGGTVGISLGLISGYYGGWVDEIIMRLVDIALALPIVLVALVMVVTLGTLEIPLLPQKEVHLIATVLSLFIWVRFARQVRGEVLHLKKMDYIDLARVAGCSTPRILIVHLLPGVLNTIIVIATLQVSTVILLESTLSFLGAGVPPPTPAWGSMVSGGRDILKDAWWVSTMPGIALLLTVMAFNLLGDWIRDALDPRLRQQE
;
A
#
# COMPACT_ATOMS: atom_id res chain seq x y z
N MET A 1 -27.35 -62.75 18.66
CA MET A 1 -26.33 -61.76 19.01
C MET A 1 -25.41 -61.61 17.81
N ALA A 2 -25.62 -60.56 17.02
CA ALA A 2 -24.77 -60.27 15.86
C ALA A 2 -23.53 -59.49 16.34
N SER A 3 -22.32 -60.01 16.11
CA SER A 3 -21.06 -59.34 16.43
C SER A 3 -20.89 -58.10 15.54
N VAL A 4 -20.87 -56.94 16.16
CA VAL A 4 -20.53 -55.67 15.48
C VAL A 4 -19.04 -55.74 15.09
N PRO A 5 -18.68 -55.57 13.82
CA PRO A 5 -17.26 -55.56 13.40
C PRO A 5 -16.56 -54.35 14.01
N ILE A 6 -15.46 -54.57 14.76
CA ILE A 6 -14.55 -53.55 15.25
C ILE A 6 -13.83 -53.00 14.03
N ILE A 7 -14.17 -51.80 13.58
CA ILE A 7 -13.43 -51.08 12.55
C ILE A 7 -12.13 -50.57 13.18
N VAL A 8 -11.04 -51.27 12.94
CA VAL A 8 -9.71 -50.82 13.33
C VAL A 8 -9.33 -49.67 12.39
N PRO A 9 -9.08 -48.45 12.89
CA PRO A 9 -8.65 -47.34 12.01
C PRO A 9 -7.34 -47.72 11.37
N LEU A 10 -7.28 -47.66 10.05
CA LEU A 10 -6.05 -47.83 9.28
C LEU A 10 -4.98 -46.81 9.71
N PRO A 11 -3.72 -47.19 9.88
CA PRO A 11 -2.64 -46.28 10.24
C PRO A 11 -2.54 -45.20 9.16
N GLN A 12 -2.63 -43.95 9.59
CA GLN A 12 -2.49 -42.82 8.67
C GLN A 12 -1.10 -42.85 8.00
N PRO A 13 -1.02 -42.69 6.68
CA PRO A 13 0.27 -42.79 5.99
C PRO A 13 1.23 -41.68 6.46
N ALA A 14 2.52 -42.02 6.62
CA ALA A 14 3.57 -41.15 7.17
C ALA A 14 3.69 -39.77 6.48
N TYR A 15 3.29 -39.66 5.21
CA TYR A 15 3.26 -38.36 4.50
C TYR A 15 2.14 -37.43 5.01
N ALA A 16 1.12 -37.91 5.70
CA ALA A 16 0.10 -37.04 6.30
C ALA A 16 0.67 -36.26 7.50
N SER A 17 1.57 -36.86 8.28
CA SER A 17 2.29 -36.21 9.39
C SER A 17 3.35 -35.24 8.92
N LEU A 18 4.08 -35.56 7.86
CA LEU A 18 5.06 -34.66 7.22
C LEU A 18 4.38 -33.42 6.63
N ASN A 19 3.21 -33.61 5.99
CA ASN A 19 2.42 -32.48 5.49
C ASN A 19 1.84 -31.60 6.61
N LYS A 20 1.54 -32.17 7.79
CA LYS A 20 1.09 -31.40 8.96
C LYS A 20 2.22 -30.59 9.56
N ALA A 21 3.41 -31.19 9.75
CA ALA A 21 4.62 -30.53 10.25
C ALA A 21 5.09 -29.43 9.30
N TRP A 22 5.10 -29.66 8.00
CA TRP A 22 5.48 -28.70 6.97
C TRP A 22 4.53 -27.48 6.94
N ARG A 23 3.22 -27.69 7.00
CA ARG A 23 2.23 -26.60 7.08
C ARG A 23 2.36 -25.79 8.36
N TRP A 24 2.61 -26.43 9.50
CA TRP A 24 2.86 -25.77 10.78
C TRP A 24 4.13 -24.90 10.73
N PHE A 25 5.21 -25.41 10.14
CA PHE A 25 6.47 -24.67 9.94
C PHE A 25 6.28 -23.45 9.02
N LEU A 26 5.64 -23.65 7.87
CA LEU A 26 5.35 -22.56 6.94
C LEU A 26 4.49 -21.46 7.59
N ARG A 27 3.46 -21.80 8.35
CA ARG A 27 2.62 -20.82 9.05
C ARG A 27 3.42 -19.97 10.04
N ARG A 28 4.38 -20.55 10.76
CA ARG A 28 5.24 -19.81 11.68
C ARG A 28 6.21 -18.88 10.95
N ILE A 29 6.82 -19.33 9.86
CA ILE A 29 7.71 -18.49 9.04
C ILE A 29 6.93 -17.31 8.44
N LEU A 30 5.76 -17.55 7.88
CA LEU A 30 4.93 -16.49 7.29
C LEU A 30 4.48 -15.48 8.35
N LEU A 31 4.17 -15.92 9.57
CA LEU A 31 3.85 -15.03 10.67
C LEU A 31 5.07 -14.18 11.08
N ILE A 32 6.24 -14.81 11.28
CA ILE A 32 7.47 -14.08 11.64
C ILE A 32 7.82 -13.08 10.55
N PHE A 33 7.72 -13.47 9.30
CA PHE A 33 7.97 -12.60 8.15
C PHE A 33 7.00 -11.39 8.13
N SER A 34 5.69 -11.62 8.29
CA SER A 34 4.71 -10.55 8.33
C SER A 34 4.93 -9.59 9.51
N LEU A 35 5.18 -10.13 10.71
CA LEU A 35 5.46 -9.32 11.89
C LEU A 35 6.76 -8.52 11.74
N SER A 36 7.80 -9.10 11.12
CA SER A 36 9.06 -8.39 10.87
C SER A 36 8.86 -7.20 9.93
N ILE A 37 8.12 -7.39 8.83
CA ILE A 37 7.80 -6.31 7.88
C ILE A 37 6.95 -5.23 8.56
N LEU A 38 5.91 -5.62 9.30
CA LEU A 38 5.03 -4.66 9.98
C LEU A 38 5.76 -3.89 11.09
N THR A 39 6.64 -4.56 11.83
CA THR A 39 7.50 -3.92 12.83
C THR A 39 8.42 -2.91 12.15
N LEU A 40 9.08 -3.31 11.05
CA LEU A 40 9.92 -2.40 10.26
C LEU A 40 9.11 -1.22 9.73
N LEU A 41 7.90 -1.46 9.20
CA LEU A 41 7.01 -0.42 8.71
C LEU A 41 6.61 0.58 9.80
N VAL A 42 6.23 0.09 10.99
CA VAL A 42 5.86 0.94 12.12
C VAL A 42 7.06 1.74 12.62
N ILE A 43 8.23 1.10 12.75
CA ILE A 43 9.47 1.77 13.16
C ILE A 43 9.82 2.86 12.13
N THR A 44 9.83 2.55 10.84
CA THR A 44 10.15 3.53 9.79
C THR A 44 9.14 4.69 9.76
N ALA A 45 7.85 4.42 9.97
CA ALA A 45 6.82 5.46 10.00
C ALA A 45 6.93 6.37 11.23
N LEU A 46 7.21 5.81 12.42
CA LEU A 46 7.34 6.58 13.65
C LEU A 46 8.65 7.38 13.68
N PHE A 47 9.73 6.75 13.30
CA PHE A 47 11.09 7.30 13.38
C PHE A 47 11.58 7.85 12.03
N ALA A 48 10.69 8.10 11.07
CA ALA A 48 11.04 8.65 9.77
C ALA A 48 11.97 9.88 9.83
N PRO A 49 11.76 10.87 10.71
CA PRO A 49 12.63 12.04 10.80
C PRO A 49 14.07 11.73 11.22
N TRP A 50 14.30 10.60 11.88
CA TRP A 50 15.63 10.19 12.39
C TRP A 50 16.28 9.10 11.53
N ILE A 51 15.49 8.28 10.84
CA ILE A 51 15.98 7.15 10.04
C ILE A 51 16.22 7.57 8.59
N ALA A 52 15.41 8.49 8.05
CA ALA A 52 15.54 8.93 6.67
C ALA A 52 16.85 9.69 6.45
N PRO A 53 17.72 9.26 5.50
CA PRO A 53 19.00 9.93 5.23
C PRO A 53 18.85 11.39 4.78
N HIS A 54 17.73 11.68 4.10
CA HIS A 54 17.43 13.01 3.53
C HIS A 54 15.99 13.42 3.83
N ASP A 55 15.63 14.67 3.55
CA ASP A 55 14.24 15.12 3.67
C ASP A 55 13.34 14.45 2.62
N GLY A 56 12.26 13.83 3.07
CA GLY A 56 11.31 13.13 2.20
C GLY A 56 10.56 14.02 1.21
N LYS A 57 10.47 15.32 1.49
CA LYS A 57 9.87 16.31 0.58
C LYS A 57 10.80 16.73 -0.54
N GLY A 58 12.08 16.41 -0.44
CA GLY A 58 13.08 16.73 -1.43
C GLY A 58 13.62 18.17 -1.33
N ILE A 59 13.55 18.78 -0.13
CA ILE A 59 14.21 20.07 0.11
C ILE A 59 15.73 19.86 -0.05
N GLY A 60 16.36 20.63 -0.93
CA GLY A 60 17.78 20.49 -1.24
C GLY A 60 18.12 19.43 -2.30
N ALA A 61 17.11 18.84 -2.96
CA ALA A 61 17.33 17.96 -4.11
C ALA A 61 18.00 18.73 -5.25
N LYS A 62 18.97 18.08 -5.91
CA LYS A 62 19.73 18.68 -7.00
C LYS A 62 19.34 18.03 -8.33
N LEU A 63 18.97 18.83 -9.31
CA LEU A 63 18.56 18.35 -10.63
C LEU A 63 19.71 17.68 -11.42
N ASP A 64 20.95 17.98 -11.12
CA ASP A 64 22.13 17.30 -11.66
C ASP A 64 22.30 15.87 -11.12
N GLU A 65 21.69 15.56 -9.97
CA GLU A 65 21.66 14.24 -9.35
C GLU A 65 20.39 13.43 -9.72
N LYS A 66 19.57 13.89 -10.68
CA LYS A 66 18.35 13.21 -11.11
C LYS A 66 18.64 11.82 -11.69
N ASN A 67 17.73 10.87 -11.42
CA ASN A 67 17.82 9.50 -11.92
C ASN A 67 19.16 8.81 -11.60
N THR A 68 19.81 9.20 -10.49
CA THR A 68 20.97 8.46 -9.99
C THR A 68 20.52 7.03 -9.65
N PRO A 69 21.18 5.99 -10.19
CA PRO A 69 20.77 4.61 -9.96
C PRO A 69 21.10 4.12 -8.55
N LEU A 70 20.67 2.91 -8.23
CA LEU A 70 20.98 2.22 -6.98
C LEU A 70 22.51 2.15 -6.77
N PHE A 71 22.97 2.22 -5.52
CA PHE A 71 24.38 2.35 -5.17
C PHE A 71 25.28 1.23 -5.74
N TRP A 72 24.74 0.05 -6.03
CA TRP A 72 25.50 -1.09 -6.61
C TRP A 72 25.47 -1.15 -8.14
N MET A 73 24.85 -0.18 -8.82
CA MET A 73 24.76 -0.20 -10.28
C MET A 73 25.91 0.58 -10.90
N ASP A 74 26.57 -0.02 -11.89
CA ASP A 74 27.62 0.61 -12.65
C ASP A 74 27.08 1.59 -13.71
N SER A 75 27.96 2.49 -14.18
CA SER A 75 27.64 3.38 -15.28
C SER A 75 27.45 2.61 -16.58
N ILE A 76 26.46 3.03 -17.37
CA ILE A 76 26.28 2.51 -18.74
C ILE A 76 26.82 3.55 -19.70
N MET A 77 27.87 3.17 -20.42
CA MET A 77 28.45 3.97 -21.50
C MET A 77 28.21 3.28 -22.85
N VAL A 78 27.85 4.04 -23.86
CA VAL A 78 27.77 3.54 -25.24
C VAL A 78 28.78 4.27 -26.07
N GLN A 79 29.64 3.51 -26.77
CA GLN A 79 30.51 4.05 -27.78
C GLN A 79 29.69 4.46 -28.99
N LYS A 80 29.75 5.71 -29.38
CA LYS A 80 29.08 6.22 -30.56
C LYS A 80 30.15 6.80 -31.48
N THR A 81 30.43 6.11 -32.57
CA THR A 81 31.29 6.63 -33.63
C THR A 81 30.50 7.67 -34.40
N VAL A 82 30.99 8.89 -34.44
CA VAL A 82 30.45 9.95 -35.30
C VAL A 82 31.03 9.75 -36.66
N VAL A 83 30.24 9.16 -37.58
CA VAL A 83 30.66 8.99 -38.96
C VAL A 83 30.49 10.33 -39.69
N GLU A 84 31.55 10.86 -40.28
CA GLU A 84 31.47 11.96 -41.23
C GLU A 84 30.60 11.55 -42.42
N GLY A 85 29.61 12.35 -42.77
CA GLY A 85 28.79 12.12 -43.96
C GLY A 85 27.27 12.02 -43.77
N PHE A 86 26.74 12.38 -42.60
CA PHE A 86 25.27 12.42 -42.43
C PHE A 86 24.62 13.65 -43.08
N PRO A 87 23.43 13.55 -43.69
CA PRO A 87 22.68 14.68 -44.22
C PRO A 87 22.45 15.76 -43.16
N GLU A 88 22.49 17.02 -43.59
CA GLU A 88 22.41 18.22 -42.73
C GLU A 88 21.25 18.17 -41.70
N GLU A 89 20.11 17.59 -42.11
CA GLU A 89 18.92 17.43 -41.26
C GLU A 89 19.11 16.46 -40.08
N GLN A 90 19.95 15.44 -40.22
CA GLN A 90 20.33 14.53 -39.16
C GLN A 90 21.44 15.12 -38.26
N GLN A 91 22.33 15.92 -38.81
CA GLN A 91 23.34 16.63 -38.04
C GLN A 91 22.68 17.65 -37.09
N THR A 92 21.64 18.35 -37.52
CA THR A 92 20.90 19.31 -36.69
C THR A 92 20.16 18.61 -35.53
N LYS A 93 19.54 17.45 -35.78
CA LYS A 93 18.91 16.65 -34.73
C LYS A 93 19.90 16.08 -33.71
N ILE A 94 21.08 15.65 -34.18
CA ILE A 94 22.18 15.17 -33.33
C ILE A 94 22.76 16.31 -32.51
N SER A 95 22.93 17.48 -33.08
CA SER A 95 23.46 18.66 -32.37
C SER A 95 22.49 19.20 -31.30
N LEU A 96 21.17 19.20 -31.59
CA LEU A 96 20.14 19.60 -30.63
C LEU A 96 20.00 18.60 -29.47
N SER A 97 20.08 17.29 -29.75
CA SER A 97 20.09 16.26 -28.69
C SER A 97 21.36 16.35 -27.84
N ARG A 98 22.52 16.71 -28.42
CA ARG A 98 23.79 16.98 -27.73
C ARG A 98 23.69 18.22 -26.86
N ALA A 99 23.13 19.33 -27.38
CA ALA A 99 22.91 20.55 -26.63
C ALA A 99 21.97 20.32 -25.43
N ARG A 100 20.92 19.54 -25.60
CA ARG A 100 20.04 19.12 -24.49
C ARG A 100 20.75 18.27 -23.47
N ASN A 101 21.61 17.33 -23.89
CA ASN A 101 22.36 16.47 -22.97
C ASN A 101 23.44 17.24 -22.20
N LEU A 102 24.08 18.21 -22.83
CA LEU A 102 25.02 19.14 -22.17
C LEU A 102 24.28 20.04 -21.16
N ALA A 103 23.15 20.61 -21.55
CA ALA A 103 22.31 21.42 -20.67
C ALA A 103 21.67 20.62 -19.51
N ALA A 104 21.50 19.31 -19.69
CA ALA A 104 21.00 18.41 -18.66
C ALA A 104 22.09 17.85 -17.72
N GLY A 105 23.34 18.35 -17.83
CA GLY A 105 24.45 17.90 -16.97
C GLY A 105 25.05 16.53 -17.32
N ASN A 106 24.63 15.91 -18.44
CA ASN A 106 25.20 14.66 -18.91
C ASN A 106 26.63 14.92 -19.45
N LYS A 107 27.63 14.42 -18.73
CA LYS A 107 29.03 14.55 -19.15
C LYS A 107 29.30 13.66 -20.36
N ILE A 108 29.70 14.24 -21.47
CA ILE A 108 30.23 13.51 -22.63
C ILE A 108 31.70 13.25 -22.35
N LEU A 109 32.11 12.00 -22.36
CA LEU A 109 33.49 11.58 -22.06
C LEU A 109 34.15 11.06 -23.34
N ASP A 110 35.47 11.23 -23.47
CA ASP A 110 36.27 10.53 -24.47
C ASP A 110 36.47 9.04 -24.12
N LEU A 111 37.12 8.27 -24.98
CA LEU A 111 37.46 6.86 -24.75
C LEU A 111 38.33 6.63 -23.50
N SER A 112 38.99 7.67 -22.99
CA SER A 112 39.80 7.63 -21.77
C SER A 112 39.04 8.07 -20.51
N GLY A 113 37.76 8.39 -20.65
CA GLY A 113 36.92 8.83 -19.53
C GLY A 113 37.06 10.30 -19.15
N ARG A 114 37.66 11.14 -20.00
CA ARG A 114 37.81 12.59 -19.76
C ARG A 114 36.61 13.35 -20.32
N PRO A 115 36.12 14.40 -19.64
CA PRO A 115 35.05 15.23 -20.16
C PRO A 115 35.49 15.96 -21.42
N LEU A 116 34.72 15.85 -22.51
CA LEU A 116 34.94 16.52 -23.77
C LEU A 116 34.38 17.93 -23.73
N THR A 117 35.12 18.85 -24.31
CA THR A 117 34.64 20.21 -24.57
C THR A 117 33.74 20.22 -25.82
N ARG A 118 32.93 21.29 -25.95
CA ARG A 118 32.01 21.45 -27.08
C ARG A 118 32.74 21.42 -28.44
N GLU A 119 33.91 22.04 -28.52
CA GLU A 119 34.74 22.09 -29.72
C GLU A 119 35.27 20.71 -30.14
N GLN A 120 35.64 19.86 -29.17
CA GLN A 120 36.10 18.50 -29.43
C GLN A 120 34.97 17.59 -29.92
N VAL A 121 33.73 17.84 -29.49
CA VAL A 121 32.55 17.10 -29.95
C VAL A 121 32.18 17.47 -31.40
N GLU A 122 32.36 18.74 -31.77
CA GLU A 122 32.09 19.23 -33.13
C GLU A 122 33.15 18.77 -34.13
N ALA A 123 34.37 18.44 -33.67
CA ALA A 123 35.47 17.97 -34.51
C ALA A 123 35.46 16.51 -34.91
N GLY A 124 34.38 15.75 -34.58
CA GLY A 124 34.18 14.37 -35.05
C GLY A 124 34.92 13.27 -34.29
N THR A 125 35.32 13.51 -33.05
CA THR A 125 36.03 12.55 -32.20
C THR A 125 35.11 11.41 -31.74
N GLU A 126 35.62 10.18 -31.59
CA GLU A 126 34.87 9.06 -30.97
C GLU A 126 34.51 9.41 -29.53
N ILE A 127 33.22 9.45 -29.25
CA ILE A 127 32.66 9.84 -27.94
C ILE A 127 32.05 8.67 -27.24
N GLN A 128 32.35 8.53 -25.95
CA GLN A 128 31.58 7.71 -25.05
C GLN A 128 30.40 8.54 -24.51
N HIS A 129 29.19 8.16 -24.87
CA HIS A 129 28.00 8.79 -24.35
C HIS A 129 27.58 8.08 -23.05
N LEU A 130 27.61 8.82 -21.95
CA LEU A 130 27.11 8.31 -20.68
C LEU A 130 25.59 8.26 -20.74
N ILE A 131 25.03 7.06 -20.83
CA ILE A 131 23.57 6.84 -20.80
C ILE A 131 23.08 6.93 -19.37
N ARG A 132 23.81 6.33 -18.43
CA ARG A 132 23.45 6.30 -17.02
C ARG A 132 24.71 6.41 -16.16
N PRO A 133 24.73 7.34 -15.17
CA PRO A 133 25.83 7.42 -14.21
C PRO A 133 25.89 6.18 -13.31
N ALA A 134 27.02 5.94 -12.65
CA ALA A 134 27.12 4.93 -11.60
C ALA A 134 26.30 5.34 -10.38
N GLY A 135 25.85 4.35 -9.63
CA GLY A 135 25.20 4.57 -8.32
C GLY A 135 26.19 5.13 -7.31
N THR A 136 25.68 5.83 -6.31
CA THR A 136 26.47 6.43 -5.23
C THR A 136 25.98 5.97 -3.87
N THR A 137 26.89 5.81 -2.91
CA THR A 137 26.53 5.48 -1.52
C THR A 137 25.72 6.57 -0.83
N LYS A 138 25.69 7.79 -1.40
CA LYS A 138 24.87 8.91 -0.95
C LYS A 138 23.36 8.57 -1.09
N TYR A 139 22.98 7.84 -2.14
CA TYR A 139 21.59 7.47 -2.42
C TYR A 139 21.45 5.95 -2.57
N LEU A 140 21.17 5.25 -1.48
CA LEU A 140 21.13 3.77 -1.45
C LEU A 140 20.14 3.16 -2.44
N LEU A 141 18.95 3.75 -2.60
CA LEU A 141 17.95 3.33 -3.58
C LEU A 141 17.89 4.26 -4.80
N GLY A 142 18.90 5.10 -4.97
CA GLY A 142 18.96 6.07 -6.06
C GLY A 142 18.05 7.29 -5.84
N THR A 143 17.87 8.06 -6.90
CA THR A 143 17.05 9.28 -6.90
C THR A 143 15.96 9.21 -7.95
N ASP A 144 14.92 10.04 -7.79
CA ASP A 144 13.86 10.22 -8.76
C ASP A 144 14.25 11.25 -9.86
N HIS A 145 13.29 11.53 -10.75
CA HIS A 145 13.44 12.49 -11.86
C HIS A 145 13.68 13.94 -11.42
N LEU A 146 13.51 14.25 -10.14
CA LEU A 146 13.79 15.56 -9.53
C LEU A 146 15.05 15.54 -8.66
N GLY A 147 15.82 14.44 -8.63
CA GLY A 147 17.02 14.30 -7.80
C GLY A 147 16.73 14.07 -6.31
N ARG A 148 15.50 13.68 -5.95
CA ARG A 148 15.10 13.42 -4.56
C ARG A 148 15.46 11.99 -4.16
N ASP A 149 15.98 11.81 -2.94
CA ASP A 149 16.34 10.49 -2.41
C ASP A 149 15.12 9.55 -2.29
N LEU A 150 15.21 8.43 -2.99
CA LEU A 150 14.10 7.48 -3.08
C LEU A 150 13.87 6.74 -1.76
N LEU A 151 14.94 6.36 -1.04
CA LEU A 151 14.84 5.66 0.23
C LEU A 151 14.12 6.52 1.28
N SER A 152 14.55 7.77 1.43
CA SER A 152 13.91 8.72 2.36
C SER A 152 12.43 8.90 2.03
N ARG A 153 12.08 9.01 0.75
CA ARG A 153 10.69 9.15 0.31
C ARG A 153 9.84 7.91 0.60
N ILE A 154 10.42 6.70 0.46
CA ILE A 154 9.73 5.44 0.82
C ILE A 154 9.46 5.39 2.32
N ILE A 155 10.43 5.78 3.15
CA ILE A 155 10.31 5.83 4.61
C ILE A 155 9.20 6.81 5.03
N TRP A 156 9.19 8.02 4.49
CA TRP A 156 8.15 9.01 4.77
C TRP A 156 6.79 8.62 4.22
N GLY A 157 6.76 7.94 3.07
CA GLY A 157 5.53 7.40 2.47
C GLY A 157 4.83 6.36 3.35
N ALA A 158 5.60 5.54 4.06
CA ALA A 158 5.07 4.58 5.03
C ALA A 158 4.20 5.27 6.10
N ARG A 159 4.64 6.42 6.60
CA ARG A 159 3.89 7.21 7.59
C ARG A 159 2.56 7.70 7.03
N ILE A 160 2.55 8.17 5.79
CA ILE A 160 1.33 8.67 5.13
C ILE A 160 0.31 7.54 4.97
N SER A 161 0.74 6.40 4.41
CA SER A 161 -0.15 5.25 4.20
C SER A 161 -0.73 4.70 5.51
N LEU A 162 0.07 4.64 6.60
CA LEU A 162 -0.43 4.21 7.91
C LEU A 162 -1.41 5.22 8.53
N VAL A 163 -1.17 6.52 8.40
CA VAL A 163 -2.09 7.56 8.89
C VAL A 163 -3.41 7.50 8.17
N VAL A 164 -3.39 7.41 6.82
CA VAL A 164 -4.62 7.26 6.03
C VAL A 164 -5.37 6.01 6.44
N ALA A 165 -4.70 4.85 6.54
CA ALA A 165 -5.32 3.60 6.94
C ALA A 165 -5.91 3.69 8.35
N GLY A 166 -5.16 4.23 9.32
CA GLY A 166 -5.60 4.39 10.70
C GLY A 166 -6.85 5.27 10.84
N VAL A 167 -6.85 6.45 10.22
CA VAL A 167 -8.00 7.37 10.26
C VAL A 167 -9.21 6.76 9.56
N THR A 168 -9.01 6.19 8.37
CA THR A 168 -10.09 5.54 7.60
C THR A 168 -10.75 4.41 8.38
N LEU A 169 -9.95 3.56 9.03
CA LEU A 169 -10.48 2.44 9.81
C LEU A 169 -11.13 2.91 11.10
N LEU A 170 -10.57 3.91 11.76
CA LEU A 170 -11.17 4.46 12.98
C LEU A 170 -12.56 5.04 12.68
N VAL A 171 -12.68 5.89 11.69
CA VAL A 171 -13.93 6.56 11.34
C VAL A 171 -14.90 5.58 10.67
N GLY A 172 -14.49 4.97 9.55
CA GLY A 172 -15.35 4.05 8.79
C GLY A 172 -15.69 2.79 9.59
N GLY A 173 -14.73 2.24 10.35
CA GLY A 173 -14.95 1.09 11.23
C GLY A 173 -15.97 1.40 12.33
N THR A 174 -15.81 2.51 13.05
CA THR A 174 -16.76 2.90 14.12
C THR A 174 -18.18 3.07 13.59
N VAL A 175 -18.34 3.78 12.47
CA VAL A 175 -19.65 3.94 11.82
C VAL A 175 -20.22 2.58 11.39
N GLY A 176 -19.41 1.76 10.72
CA GLY A 176 -19.86 0.46 10.22
C GLY A 176 -20.22 -0.52 11.34
N ILE A 177 -19.42 -0.59 12.41
CA ILE A 177 -19.71 -1.41 13.59
C ILE A 177 -21.01 -0.98 14.24
N SER A 178 -21.19 0.33 14.44
CA SER A 178 -22.42 0.87 15.05
C SER A 178 -23.66 0.54 14.23
N LEU A 179 -23.61 0.76 12.92
CA LEU A 179 -24.72 0.46 12.01
C LEU A 179 -24.98 -1.05 11.91
N GLY A 180 -23.93 -1.87 11.92
CA GLY A 180 -24.06 -3.34 11.93
C GLY A 180 -24.71 -3.88 13.20
N LEU A 181 -24.33 -3.34 14.37
CA LEU A 181 -24.96 -3.67 15.66
C LEU A 181 -26.46 -3.30 15.66
N ILE A 182 -26.77 -2.07 15.23
CA ILE A 182 -28.15 -1.56 15.18
C ILE A 182 -28.99 -2.40 14.21
N SER A 183 -28.54 -2.58 13.00
CA SER A 183 -29.19 -3.35 11.94
C SER A 183 -29.45 -4.80 12.38
N GLY A 184 -28.42 -5.51 12.86
CA GLY A 184 -28.54 -6.90 13.30
C GLY A 184 -29.46 -7.08 14.51
N TYR A 185 -29.46 -6.14 15.47
CA TYR A 185 -30.27 -6.25 16.68
C TYR A 185 -31.73 -5.93 16.42
N TYR A 186 -32.06 -4.77 15.84
CA TYR A 186 -33.44 -4.34 15.62
C TYR A 186 -34.14 -5.18 14.53
N GLY A 187 -33.46 -5.46 13.43
CA GLY A 187 -34.07 -6.13 12.29
C GLY A 187 -35.16 -5.29 11.60
N GLY A 188 -36.06 -5.96 10.87
CA GLY A 188 -37.19 -5.32 10.21
C GLY A 188 -36.77 -4.18 9.26
N TRP A 189 -37.54 -3.07 9.27
CA TRP A 189 -37.32 -1.93 8.39
C TRP A 189 -35.99 -1.20 8.63
N VAL A 190 -35.47 -1.19 9.87
CA VAL A 190 -34.17 -0.59 10.21
C VAL A 190 -33.06 -1.35 9.50
N ASP A 191 -33.11 -2.66 9.56
CA ASP A 191 -32.18 -3.55 8.87
C ASP A 191 -32.27 -3.37 7.35
N GLU A 192 -33.48 -3.33 6.82
CA GLU A 192 -33.72 -3.20 5.39
C GLU A 192 -33.14 -1.88 4.84
N ILE A 193 -33.35 -0.74 5.51
CA ILE A 193 -32.83 0.55 5.07
C ILE A 193 -31.30 0.53 5.11
N ILE A 194 -30.69 0.10 6.23
CA ILE A 194 -29.23 0.09 6.37
C ILE A 194 -28.61 -0.84 5.33
N MET A 195 -29.18 -2.03 5.11
CA MET A 195 -28.65 -2.97 4.12
C MET A 195 -28.84 -2.50 2.67
N ARG A 196 -29.93 -1.77 2.37
CA ARG A 196 -30.10 -1.11 1.05
C ARG A 196 -28.98 -0.09 0.79
N LEU A 197 -28.64 0.72 1.79
CA LEU A 197 -27.52 1.66 1.66
C LEU A 197 -26.17 0.92 1.46
N VAL A 198 -25.98 -0.18 2.19
CA VAL A 198 -24.82 -1.06 2.02
C VAL A 198 -24.76 -1.63 0.59
N ASP A 199 -25.89 -2.12 0.07
CA ASP A 199 -25.96 -2.72 -1.27
C ASP A 199 -25.70 -1.68 -2.37
N ILE A 200 -26.26 -0.48 -2.24
CA ILE A 200 -26.00 0.64 -3.16
C ILE A 200 -24.49 0.99 -3.15
N ALA A 201 -23.91 1.14 -1.97
CA ALA A 201 -22.49 1.49 -1.87
C ALA A 201 -21.57 0.40 -2.44
N LEU A 202 -21.92 -0.88 -2.32
CA LEU A 202 -21.15 -1.99 -2.90
C LEU A 202 -21.36 -2.17 -4.42
N ALA A 203 -22.47 -1.69 -4.96
CA ALA A 203 -22.71 -1.71 -6.41
C ALA A 203 -21.87 -0.67 -7.16
N LEU A 204 -21.39 0.36 -6.45
CA LEU A 204 -20.58 1.42 -7.06
C LEU A 204 -19.11 0.98 -7.21
N PRO A 205 -18.46 1.29 -8.34
CA PRO A 205 -17.03 1.06 -8.51
C PRO A 205 -16.23 2.03 -7.62
N ILE A 206 -15.83 1.55 -6.46
CA ILE A 206 -15.26 2.35 -5.35
C ILE A 206 -14.13 3.31 -5.79
N VAL A 207 -13.22 2.82 -6.66
CA VAL A 207 -12.08 3.64 -7.14
C VAL A 207 -12.57 4.84 -7.95
N LEU A 208 -13.56 4.63 -8.85
CA LEU A 208 -14.09 5.70 -9.68
C LEU A 208 -14.84 6.74 -8.86
N VAL A 209 -15.69 6.29 -7.92
CA VAL A 209 -16.46 7.23 -7.09
C VAL A 209 -15.54 7.97 -6.13
N ALA A 210 -14.56 7.29 -5.51
CA ALA A 210 -13.58 7.93 -4.65
C ALA A 210 -12.73 8.95 -5.42
N LEU A 211 -12.30 8.62 -6.65
CA LEU A 211 -11.57 9.54 -7.53
C LEU A 211 -12.36 10.83 -7.78
N VAL A 212 -13.62 10.70 -8.21
CA VAL A 212 -14.49 11.85 -8.46
C VAL A 212 -14.71 12.66 -7.18
N MET A 213 -14.97 11.99 -6.05
CA MET A 213 -15.18 12.66 -4.76
C MET A 213 -13.94 13.43 -4.31
N VAL A 214 -12.74 12.84 -4.37
CA VAL A 214 -11.51 13.53 -3.94
C VAL A 214 -11.25 14.74 -4.82
N VAL A 215 -11.38 14.62 -6.14
CA VAL A 215 -11.18 15.74 -7.09
C VAL A 215 -12.21 16.84 -6.85
N THR A 216 -13.49 16.49 -6.75
CA THR A 216 -14.55 17.48 -6.57
C THR A 216 -14.49 18.17 -5.21
N LEU A 217 -14.33 17.39 -4.11
CA LEU A 217 -14.27 17.94 -2.76
C LEU A 217 -12.97 18.73 -2.51
N GLY A 218 -11.88 18.36 -3.19
CA GLY A 218 -10.60 19.08 -3.13
C GLY A 218 -10.66 20.48 -3.76
N THR A 219 -11.62 20.73 -4.66
CA THR A 219 -11.84 22.05 -5.26
C THR A 219 -12.86 22.92 -4.49
N LEU A 220 -13.62 22.31 -3.58
CA LEU A 220 -14.65 22.99 -2.81
C LEU A 220 -14.08 23.40 -1.44
N GLU A 221 -14.10 24.68 -1.13
CA GLU A 221 -13.78 25.19 0.20
C GLU A 221 -14.95 24.94 1.17
N ILE A 222 -15.07 23.70 1.65
CA ILE A 222 -16.11 23.33 2.62
C ILE A 222 -15.54 23.51 4.03
N PRO A 223 -16.06 24.42 4.86
CA PRO A 223 -15.48 24.72 6.19
C PRO A 223 -15.41 23.53 7.14
N LEU A 224 -16.26 22.52 6.95
CA LEU A 224 -16.36 21.33 7.80
C LEU A 224 -15.47 20.17 7.34
N LEU A 225 -14.97 20.18 6.09
CA LEU A 225 -14.09 19.16 5.56
C LEU A 225 -12.62 19.52 5.81
N PRO A 226 -11.81 18.57 6.29
CA PRO A 226 -10.38 18.80 6.44
C PRO A 226 -9.76 19.08 5.08
N GLN A 227 -9.33 20.29 4.85
CA GLN A 227 -8.68 20.76 3.61
C GLN A 227 -7.27 20.18 3.43
N LYS A 228 -6.72 19.56 4.47
CA LYS A 228 -5.42 18.88 4.38
C LYS A 228 -5.58 17.58 3.57
N GLU A 229 -4.89 17.50 2.50
CA GLU A 229 -4.92 16.48 1.45
C GLU A 229 -5.01 15.03 1.97
N VAL A 230 -4.19 14.68 2.98
CA VAL A 230 -4.19 13.36 3.63
C VAL A 230 -5.53 13.07 4.33
N HIS A 231 -6.10 14.08 5.00
CA HIS A 231 -7.36 13.92 5.74
C HIS A 231 -8.57 13.83 4.81
N LEU A 232 -8.54 14.53 3.67
CA LEU A 232 -9.59 14.44 2.66
C LEU A 232 -9.69 13.02 2.10
N ILE A 233 -8.56 12.45 1.71
CA ILE A 233 -8.51 11.06 1.20
C ILE A 233 -9.01 10.08 2.26
N ALA A 234 -8.54 10.19 3.50
CA ALA A 234 -8.99 9.34 4.59
C ALA A 234 -10.49 9.47 4.85
N THR A 235 -11.06 10.68 4.77
CA THR A 235 -12.50 10.92 4.93
C THR A 235 -13.30 10.28 3.79
N VAL A 236 -12.87 10.48 2.54
CA VAL A 236 -13.53 9.86 1.38
C VAL A 236 -13.48 8.34 1.48
N LEU A 237 -12.33 7.76 1.79
CA LEU A 237 -12.22 6.30 1.95
C LEU A 237 -13.07 5.79 3.11
N SER A 238 -13.23 6.55 4.20
CA SER A 238 -14.10 6.18 5.32
C SER A 238 -15.55 6.00 4.92
N LEU A 239 -16.03 6.78 3.93
CA LEU A 239 -17.39 6.67 3.37
C LEU A 239 -17.65 5.35 2.62
N PHE A 240 -16.62 4.57 2.33
CA PHE A 240 -16.77 3.27 1.67
C PHE A 240 -16.42 2.09 2.59
N ILE A 241 -15.49 2.28 3.52
CA ILE A 241 -15.00 1.20 4.38
C ILE A 241 -16.04 0.75 5.41
N TRP A 242 -16.92 1.66 5.90
CA TRP A 242 -17.97 1.32 6.87
C TRP A 242 -18.89 0.19 6.39
N VAL A 243 -19.10 0.09 5.09
CA VAL A 243 -20.01 -0.87 4.44
C VAL A 243 -19.63 -2.33 4.76
N ARG A 244 -18.35 -2.63 4.68
CA ARG A 244 -17.83 -3.98 4.97
C ARG A 244 -17.98 -4.35 6.43
N PHE A 245 -17.69 -3.39 7.34
CA PHE A 245 -17.90 -3.58 8.78
C PHE A 245 -19.37 -3.78 9.09
N ALA A 246 -20.26 -2.93 8.56
CA ALA A 246 -21.68 -3.02 8.80
C ALA A 246 -22.26 -4.38 8.41
N ARG A 247 -21.95 -4.86 7.20
CA ARG A 247 -22.46 -6.16 6.71
C ARG A 247 -21.98 -7.32 7.57
N GLN A 248 -20.69 -7.35 7.91
CA GLN A 248 -20.10 -8.46 8.62
C GLN A 248 -20.54 -8.50 10.09
N VAL A 249 -20.53 -7.35 10.76
CA VAL A 249 -21.00 -7.21 12.16
C VAL A 249 -22.49 -7.57 12.27
N ARG A 250 -23.32 -7.10 11.31
CA ARG A 250 -24.73 -7.51 11.24
C ARG A 250 -24.88 -9.03 11.18
N GLY A 251 -24.11 -9.69 10.30
CA GLY A 251 -24.16 -11.16 10.17
C GLY A 251 -23.88 -11.87 11.49
N GLU A 252 -22.87 -11.42 12.23
CA GLU A 252 -22.50 -11.98 13.52
C GLU A 252 -23.57 -11.68 14.60
N VAL A 253 -24.09 -10.45 14.63
CA VAL A 253 -25.17 -10.07 15.58
C VAL A 253 -26.42 -10.87 15.34
N LEU A 254 -26.79 -11.20 14.10
CA LEU A 254 -27.94 -12.05 13.79
C LEU A 254 -27.80 -13.48 14.38
N HIS A 255 -26.56 -13.96 14.51
CA HIS A 255 -26.25 -15.20 15.18
C HIS A 255 -26.31 -15.03 16.71
N LEU A 256 -25.57 -14.07 17.25
CA LEU A 256 -25.44 -13.86 18.69
C LEU A 256 -26.77 -13.50 19.38
N LYS A 257 -27.64 -12.72 18.73
CA LYS A 257 -28.93 -12.31 19.33
C LYS A 257 -29.90 -13.47 19.62
N LYS A 258 -29.64 -14.68 19.08
CA LYS A 258 -30.42 -15.90 19.32
C LYS A 258 -29.88 -16.73 20.49
N MET A 259 -28.81 -16.29 21.13
CA MET A 259 -28.17 -17.00 22.24
C MET A 259 -28.92 -16.72 23.56
N ASP A 260 -29.05 -17.72 24.42
CA ASP A 260 -29.80 -17.68 25.68
C ASP A 260 -29.38 -16.52 26.60
N TYR A 261 -28.10 -16.17 26.63
CA TYR A 261 -27.62 -15.08 27.48
C TYR A 261 -28.14 -13.69 27.06
N ILE A 262 -28.51 -13.51 25.81
CA ILE A 262 -29.15 -12.27 25.33
C ILE A 262 -30.63 -12.24 25.77
N ASP A 263 -31.31 -13.36 25.71
CA ASP A 263 -32.69 -13.44 26.19
C ASP A 263 -32.78 -13.29 27.72
N LEU A 264 -31.83 -13.87 28.45
CA LEU A 264 -31.71 -13.64 29.90
C LEU A 264 -31.45 -12.15 30.21
N ALA A 265 -30.60 -11.47 29.45
CA ALA A 265 -30.37 -10.05 29.64
C ALA A 265 -31.65 -9.21 29.40
N ARG A 266 -32.50 -9.60 28.42
CA ARG A 266 -33.81 -8.94 28.18
C ARG A 266 -34.76 -9.16 29.33
N VAL A 267 -34.88 -10.40 29.80
CA VAL A 267 -35.75 -10.75 30.94
C VAL A 267 -35.28 -10.04 32.23
N ALA A 268 -33.98 -9.88 32.42
CA ALA A 268 -33.39 -9.11 33.51
C ALA A 268 -33.60 -7.58 33.40
N GLY A 269 -34.31 -7.11 32.35
CA GLY A 269 -34.63 -5.68 32.19
C GLY A 269 -33.47 -4.80 31.70
N CYS A 270 -32.43 -5.40 31.07
CA CYS A 270 -31.33 -4.60 30.50
C CYS A 270 -31.83 -3.70 29.37
N SER A 271 -31.44 -2.43 29.39
CA SER A 271 -31.73 -1.49 28.31
C SER A 271 -31.06 -1.88 27.01
N THR A 272 -31.64 -1.53 25.86
CA THR A 272 -31.09 -1.84 24.53
C THR A 272 -29.64 -1.36 24.35
N PRO A 273 -29.25 -0.13 24.70
CA PRO A 273 -27.84 0.29 24.59
C PRO A 273 -26.89 -0.60 25.40
N ARG A 274 -27.32 -1.05 26.58
CA ARG A 274 -26.55 -1.97 27.42
C ARG A 274 -26.37 -3.33 26.74
N ILE A 275 -27.43 -3.85 26.13
CA ILE A 275 -27.38 -5.13 25.38
C ILE A 275 -26.40 -4.99 24.20
N LEU A 276 -26.47 -3.90 23.42
CA LEU A 276 -25.59 -3.67 22.28
C LEU A 276 -24.12 -3.56 22.70
N ILE A 277 -23.81 -2.75 23.71
CA ILE A 277 -22.42 -2.41 24.06
C ILE A 277 -21.79 -3.46 24.99
N VAL A 278 -22.54 -4.00 25.95
CA VAL A 278 -21.97 -4.87 26.99
C VAL A 278 -22.10 -6.36 26.62
N HIS A 279 -23.13 -6.74 25.87
CA HIS A 279 -23.36 -8.15 25.57
C HIS A 279 -23.06 -8.52 24.12
N LEU A 280 -23.44 -7.71 23.13
CA LEU A 280 -23.22 -8.02 21.72
C LEU A 280 -21.86 -7.57 21.22
N LEU A 281 -21.43 -6.34 21.51
CA LEU A 281 -20.15 -5.81 21.02
C LEU A 281 -18.95 -6.69 21.41
N PRO A 282 -18.80 -7.19 22.66
CA PRO A 282 -17.73 -8.12 22.98
C PRO A 282 -17.78 -9.44 22.17
N GLY A 283 -18.97 -9.93 21.89
CA GLY A 283 -19.16 -11.14 21.09
C GLY A 283 -18.69 -11.01 19.64
N VAL A 284 -18.77 -9.80 19.06
CA VAL A 284 -18.34 -9.54 17.69
C VAL A 284 -16.89 -9.05 17.58
N LEU A 285 -16.17 -8.85 18.69
CA LEU A 285 -14.80 -8.29 18.68
C LEU A 285 -13.83 -9.11 17.84
N ASN A 286 -13.89 -10.44 17.92
CA ASN A 286 -13.02 -11.31 17.13
C ASN A 286 -13.20 -11.03 15.62
N THR A 287 -14.45 -10.96 15.18
CA THR A 287 -14.79 -10.62 13.79
C THR A 287 -14.32 -9.24 13.41
N ILE A 288 -14.50 -8.24 14.28
CA ILE A 288 -14.02 -6.85 14.06
C ILE A 288 -12.51 -6.81 13.89
N ILE A 289 -11.73 -7.48 14.74
CA ILE A 289 -10.26 -7.50 14.68
C ILE A 289 -9.77 -8.10 13.36
N VAL A 290 -10.35 -9.22 12.94
CA VAL A 290 -10.01 -9.87 11.66
C VAL A 290 -10.31 -8.95 10.49
N ILE A 291 -11.52 -8.37 10.44
CA ILE A 291 -11.89 -7.44 9.36
C ILE A 291 -10.98 -6.23 9.36
N ALA A 292 -10.75 -5.61 10.51
CA ALA A 292 -9.91 -4.41 10.62
C ALA A 292 -8.51 -4.68 10.05
N THR A 293 -7.89 -5.81 10.41
CA THR A 293 -6.55 -6.16 9.92
C THR A 293 -6.52 -6.32 8.39
N LEU A 294 -7.49 -7.03 7.82
CA LEU A 294 -7.60 -7.21 6.37
C LEU A 294 -7.94 -5.90 5.64
N GLN A 295 -8.70 -5.02 6.27
CA GLN A 295 -9.07 -3.74 5.67
C GLN A 295 -7.91 -2.72 5.64
N VAL A 296 -6.88 -2.85 6.51
CA VAL A 296 -5.66 -2.02 6.40
C VAL A 296 -5.04 -2.14 5.01
N SER A 297 -4.83 -3.37 4.53
CA SER A 297 -4.26 -3.62 3.20
C SER A 297 -5.13 -3.06 2.07
N THR A 298 -6.46 -3.21 2.21
CA THR A 298 -7.41 -2.65 1.22
C THR A 298 -7.33 -1.13 1.16
N VAL A 299 -7.28 -0.45 2.31
CA VAL A 299 -7.19 1.02 2.37
C VAL A 299 -5.87 1.52 1.80
N ILE A 300 -4.74 0.88 2.14
CA ILE A 300 -3.42 1.23 1.59
C ILE A 300 -3.41 1.08 0.06
N LEU A 301 -4.00 0.01 -0.49
CA LEU A 301 -4.12 -0.18 -1.92
C LEU A 301 -5.01 0.89 -2.58
N LEU A 302 -6.15 1.23 -1.97
CA LEU A 302 -7.06 2.25 -2.49
C LEU A 302 -6.40 3.64 -2.47
N GLU A 303 -5.74 4.02 -1.36
CA GLU A 303 -4.95 5.26 -1.27
C GLU A 303 -3.89 5.31 -2.36
N SER A 304 -3.10 4.24 -2.49
CA SER A 304 -2.03 4.18 -3.50
C SER A 304 -2.57 4.21 -4.93
N THR A 305 -3.74 3.60 -5.19
CA THR A 305 -4.40 3.66 -6.49
C THR A 305 -4.87 5.08 -6.80
N LEU A 306 -5.50 5.77 -5.85
CA LEU A 306 -5.91 7.17 -6.02
C LEU A 306 -4.70 8.09 -6.23
N SER A 307 -3.63 7.88 -5.46
CA SER A 307 -2.36 8.61 -5.60
C SER A 307 -1.69 8.35 -6.95
N PHE A 308 -1.74 7.11 -7.46
CA PHE A 308 -1.25 6.76 -8.79
C PHE A 308 -2.05 7.44 -9.90
N LEU A 309 -3.36 7.58 -9.74
CA LEU A 309 -4.26 8.24 -10.69
C LEU A 309 -4.22 9.78 -10.59
N GLY A 310 -3.42 10.34 -9.68
CA GLY A 310 -3.24 11.79 -9.51
C GLY A 310 -4.26 12.46 -8.58
N ALA A 311 -5.17 11.69 -7.95
CA ALA A 311 -6.12 12.18 -6.94
C ALA A 311 -5.67 11.81 -5.51
N GLY A 312 -4.39 11.56 -5.33
CA GLY A 312 -3.79 11.24 -4.03
C GLY A 312 -3.24 12.46 -3.31
N VAL A 313 -2.30 12.17 -2.40
CA VAL A 313 -1.56 13.21 -1.69
C VAL A 313 -0.64 13.94 -2.68
N PRO A 314 -0.81 15.27 -2.87
CA PRO A 314 -0.03 16.01 -3.85
C PRO A 314 1.42 16.21 -3.42
N PRO A 315 2.32 16.42 -4.39
CA PRO A 315 3.69 16.84 -4.13
C PRO A 315 3.74 18.15 -3.29
N PRO A 316 4.74 18.34 -2.43
CA PRO A 316 5.97 17.54 -2.31
C PRO A 316 5.87 16.31 -1.40
N THR A 317 4.73 16.08 -0.74
CA THR A 317 4.55 15.01 0.24
C THR A 317 4.70 13.64 -0.44
N PRO A 318 5.57 12.74 0.06
CA PRO A 318 5.78 11.45 -0.56
C PRO A 318 4.62 10.50 -0.24
N ALA A 319 3.99 9.93 -1.27
CA ALA A 319 3.07 8.81 -1.16
C ALA A 319 3.50 7.72 -2.15
N TRP A 320 3.40 6.45 -1.75
CA TRP A 320 3.93 5.35 -2.58
C TRP A 320 3.26 5.29 -3.96
N GLY A 321 1.94 5.50 -4.03
CA GLY A 321 1.21 5.52 -5.29
C GLY A 321 1.67 6.61 -6.25
N SER A 322 1.88 7.84 -5.76
CA SER A 322 2.38 8.95 -6.58
C SER A 322 3.84 8.75 -7.01
N MET A 323 4.66 8.06 -6.18
CA MET A 323 6.04 7.71 -6.54
C MET A 323 6.07 6.67 -7.68
N VAL A 324 5.21 5.64 -7.62
CA VAL A 324 5.05 4.65 -8.70
C VAL A 324 4.61 5.35 -9.99
N SER A 325 3.63 6.25 -9.91
CA SER A 325 3.16 7.04 -11.07
C SER A 325 4.27 7.91 -11.67
N GLY A 326 5.03 8.62 -10.84
CA GLY A 326 6.12 9.50 -11.29
C GLY A 326 7.28 8.77 -11.98
N GLY A 327 7.50 7.49 -11.70
CA GLY A 327 8.51 6.67 -12.38
C GLY A 327 8.02 5.97 -13.64
N ARG A 328 6.71 6.03 -13.96
CA ARG A 328 6.10 5.30 -15.07
C ARG A 328 6.71 5.64 -16.43
N ASP A 329 6.91 6.92 -16.71
CA ASP A 329 7.35 7.39 -18.01
C ASP A 329 8.86 7.19 -18.23
N ILE A 330 9.61 6.93 -17.16
CA ILE A 330 11.07 6.72 -17.18
C ILE A 330 11.47 5.27 -16.84
N LEU A 331 10.54 4.32 -16.89
CA LEU A 331 10.77 2.91 -16.54
C LEU A 331 11.93 2.26 -17.32
N LYS A 332 12.15 2.67 -18.57
CA LYS A 332 13.25 2.15 -19.40
C LYS A 332 14.62 2.58 -18.92
N ASP A 333 14.70 3.82 -18.39
CA ASP A 333 15.99 4.45 -18.02
C ASP A 333 16.24 4.36 -16.51
N ALA A 334 15.18 4.46 -15.70
CA ALA A 334 15.22 4.51 -14.24
C ALA A 334 14.12 3.68 -13.60
N TRP A 335 14.12 2.36 -13.89
CA TRP A 335 13.11 1.41 -13.42
C TRP A 335 12.91 1.39 -11.89
N TRP A 336 13.98 1.68 -11.12
CA TRP A 336 13.96 1.68 -9.65
C TRP A 336 13.00 2.71 -9.08
N VAL A 337 12.77 3.83 -9.78
CA VAL A 337 11.90 4.92 -9.31
C VAL A 337 10.46 4.46 -9.10
N SER A 338 9.95 3.59 -9.96
CA SER A 338 8.63 2.98 -9.83
C SER A 338 8.63 1.68 -9.03
N THR A 339 9.66 0.84 -9.24
CA THR A 339 9.67 -0.53 -8.71
C THR A 339 9.92 -0.55 -7.20
N MET A 340 10.82 0.29 -6.67
CA MET A 340 11.13 0.28 -5.24
C MET A 340 9.93 0.67 -4.35
N PRO A 341 9.19 1.76 -4.61
CA PRO A 341 7.96 2.03 -3.86
C PRO A 341 6.87 0.98 -4.13
N GLY A 342 6.82 0.38 -5.32
CA GLY A 342 5.94 -0.75 -5.62
C GLY A 342 6.23 -1.99 -4.77
N ILE A 343 7.51 -2.31 -4.55
CA ILE A 343 7.93 -3.40 -3.65
C ILE A 343 7.55 -3.07 -2.20
N ALA A 344 7.76 -1.85 -1.74
CA ALA A 344 7.36 -1.44 -0.38
C ALA A 344 5.85 -1.61 -0.17
N LEU A 345 5.04 -1.20 -1.15
CA LEU A 345 3.59 -1.39 -1.16
C LEU A 345 3.21 -2.88 -1.14
N LEU A 346 3.81 -3.69 -2.02
CA LEU A 346 3.58 -5.13 -2.11
C LEU A 346 3.86 -5.83 -0.78
N LEU A 347 5.03 -5.58 -0.19
CA LEU A 347 5.43 -6.20 1.07
C LEU A 347 4.51 -5.81 2.21
N THR A 348 4.10 -4.54 2.28
CA THR A 348 3.18 -4.03 3.30
C THR A 348 1.81 -4.69 3.20
N VAL A 349 1.22 -4.72 2.00
CA VAL A 349 -0.10 -5.34 1.75
C VAL A 349 -0.05 -6.83 2.04
N MET A 350 1.00 -7.52 1.60
CA MET A 350 1.19 -8.95 1.87
C MET A 350 1.31 -9.22 3.37
N ALA A 351 2.08 -8.40 4.11
CA ALA A 351 2.26 -8.57 5.54
C ALA A 351 0.95 -8.39 6.32
N PHE A 352 0.13 -7.39 6.00
CA PHE A 352 -1.18 -7.22 6.64
C PHE A 352 -2.15 -8.35 6.30
N ASN A 353 -2.16 -8.86 5.07
CA ASN A 353 -3.01 -9.99 4.69
C ASN A 353 -2.60 -11.26 5.44
N LEU A 354 -1.30 -11.60 5.45
CA LEU A 354 -0.79 -12.76 6.19
C LEU A 354 -1.08 -12.67 7.70
N LEU A 355 -0.94 -11.47 8.28
CA LEU A 355 -1.29 -11.24 9.68
C LEU A 355 -2.79 -11.42 9.90
N GLY A 356 -3.64 -10.88 9.02
CA GLY A 356 -5.09 -11.00 9.10
C GLY A 356 -5.56 -12.45 9.02
N ASP A 357 -5.00 -13.23 8.11
CA ASP A 357 -5.30 -14.67 7.99
C ASP A 357 -4.85 -15.43 9.25
N TRP A 358 -3.66 -15.12 9.78
CA TRP A 358 -3.21 -15.75 11.03
C TRP A 358 -4.09 -15.39 12.22
N ILE A 359 -4.49 -14.11 12.36
CA ILE A 359 -5.42 -13.67 13.42
C ILE A 359 -6.75 -14.39 13.29
N ARG A 360 -7.28 -14.54 12.08
CA ARG A 360 -8.52 -15.28 11.80
C ARG A 360 -8.41 -16.73 12.27
N ASP A 361 -7.33 -17.42 11.88
CA ASP A 361 -7.09 -18.80 12.28
C ASP A 361 -6.92 -18.94 13.80
N ALA A 362 -6.23 -17.99 14.44
CA ALA A 362 -6.01 -18.01 15.89
C ALA A 362 -7.28 -17.71 16.71
N LEU A 363 -8.23 -16.95 16.16
CA LEU A 363 -9.48 -16.59 16.82
C LEU A 363 -10.63 -17.54 16.50
N ASP A 364 -10.48 -18.47 15.54
CA ASP A 364 -11.50 -19.45 15.18
C ASP A 364 -11.58 -20.59 16.24
N PRO A 365 -12.70 -20.70 17.01
CA PRO A 365 -12.84 -21.71 18.05
C PRO A 365 -12.89 -23.15 17.51
N ARG A 366 -13.29 -23.31 16.23
CA ARG A 366 -13.45 -24.64 15.60
C ARG A 366 -12.10 -25.30 15.32
N LEU A 367 -11.06 -24.51 15.07
CA LEU A 367 -9.72 -25.03 14.83
C LEU A 367 -9.04 -25.50 16.12
N ARG A 368 -9.38 -24.88 17.27
CA ARG A 368 -8.85 -25.29 18.59
C ARG A 368 -9.32 -26.65 19.08
N GLN A 369 -10.45 -27.16 18.55
CA GLN A 369 -11.00 -28.47 18.94
C GLN A 369 -10.39 -29.63 18.14
N GLN A 370 -9.55 -29.37 17.16
CA GLN A 370 -8.92 -30.39 16.29
C GLN A 370 -7.43 -30.60 16.58
N GLU A 371 -6.84 -29.80 17.47
CA GLU A 371 -5.49 -30.01 17.99
C GLU A 371 -5.51 -30.83 19.29
#